data_44340d2495f0ee026ea04aa67f56f781
#
_entry.id   44340d2495f0ee026ea04aa67f56f781
#
_cell.length_a   1.000
_cell.length_b   1.000
_cell.length_c   1.000
_cell.angle_alpha   90.00
_cell.angle_beta   90.00
_cell.angle_gamma   90.00
#
_symmetry.space_group_name_H-M   'P 1'
#
loop_
_entity.id
_entity.type
_entity.pdbx_description
1 polymer ?
#
loop_
_entity_poly.entity_id
_entity_poly.type
_entity_poly.pdbx_seq_one_letter_code
_entity_poly.pdbx_strand_id
1 'polypeptide(L)'
;MTFLTRTGTPLPAAIHASAEAAKRDPVNRREFLALASAFGATATTAYAMIGMAAPAHAAAHKSGGTVRMQMEVRALKDPRTYDWSQIANITRGWLEYLAIWENDGTFTPALLESWEINEDATEYVLNVRKGVTWNDGTPFTANDVARNITGWCDKSVEGNSMAGRFATLIDEDSGQAIEGAITVVDDHTVKLSLPRPDITLIPGMADYPAAIVPEGFDPETMLENPVGTGAYLPESVEVGIKAVLVKNPDHTWWGTEVYGGPYIDRLEYIDYGTDPSAFVAAAEAEEIDATYSIEGEFIDVFSTLDGWNQNEIATGATIVIRPNQLAEVDGKTPYADARVRRALAMAV
;
A
#
# COMPACT_ATOMS: atom_id res chain seq x y z
N MET A 1 20.68 -5.34 25.54
CA MET A 1 19.53 -4.44 25.47
C MET A 1 18.42 -5.22 24.79
N THR A 2 17.24 -5.33 25.37
CA THR A 2 16.11 -6.05 24.74
C THR A 2 15.32 -5.04 23.93
N PHE A 3 15.19 -5.28 22.63
CA PHE A 3 14.34 -4.47 21.77
C PHE A 3 12.94 -5.03 21.74
N LEU A 4 11.94 -4.15 21.80
CA LEU A 4 10.55 -4.51 21.96
C LEU A 4 9.73 -4.07 20.73
N THR A 5 8.65 -4.78 20.47
CA THR A 5 7.60 -4.37 19.54
C THR A 5 6.85 -3.16 20.09
N ARG A 6 5.95 -2.59 19.31
CA ARG A 6 5.05 -1.49 19.72
C ARG A 6 4.19 -1.87 20.94
N THR A 7 3.82 -3.14 21.07
CA THR A 7 3.00 -3.67 22.18
C THR A 7 3.83 -4.06 23.41
N GLY A 8 5.18 -3.94 23.35
CA GLY A 8 6.07 -4.27 24.46
C GLY A 8 6.52 -5.72 24.48
N THR A 9 6.22 -6.51 23.46
CA THR A 9 6.68 -7.90 23.33
C THR A 9 8.11 -7.92 22.80
N PRO A 10 9.02 -8.81 23.30
CA PRO A 10 10.37 -8.95 22.76
C PRO A 10 10.35 -9.38 21.29
N LEU A 11 11.22 -8.75 20.48
CA LEU A 11 11.40 -9.15 19.07
C LEU A 11 12.06 -10.53 18.99
N PRO A 12 11.69 -11.38 18.00
CA PRO A 12 12.27 -12.70 17.80
C PRO A 12 13.79 -12.67 17.59
N ALA A 13 14.47 -13.74 17.99
CA ALA A 13 15.92 -13.87 17.86
C ALA A 13 16.41 -13.74 16.42
N ALA A 14 15.62 -14.17 15.43
CA ALA A 14 15.91 -14.04 14.01
C ALA A 14 16.04 -12.56 13.58
N ILE A 15 15.23 -11.65 14.15
CA ILE A 15 15.32 -10.22 13.89
C ILE A 15 16.64 -9.63 14.39
N HIS A 16 17.11 -10.06 15.55
CA HIS A 16 18.41 -9.65 16.09
C HIS A 16 19.58 -10.11 15.19
N ALA A 17 19.50 -11.32 14.66
CA ALA A 17 20.51 -11.84 13.72
C ALA A 17 20.52 -11.05 12.41
N SER A 18 19.36 -10.71 11.87
CA SER A 18 19.22 -9.90 10.66
C SER A 18 19.75 -8.46 10.86
N ALA A 19 19.59 -7.88 12.05
CA ALA A 19 20.14 -6.56 12.38
C ALA A 19 21.67 -6.50 12.27
N GLU A 20 22.38 -7.54 12.66
CA GLU A 20 23.84 -7.59 12.56
C GLU A 20 24.34 -7.65 11.10
N ALA A 21 23.58 -8.28 10.21
CA ALA A 21 23.86 -8.26 8.77
C ALA A 21 23.59 -6.86 8.17
N ALA A 22 22.49 -6.24 8.56
CA ALA A 22 22.06 -4.92 8.09
C ALA A 22 23.02 -3.77 8.45
N LYS A 23 23.79 -3.89 9.55
CA LYS A 23 24.82 -2.90 9.92
C LYS A 23 25.93 -2.77 8.89
N ARG A 24 26.17 -3.81 8.07
CA ARG A 24 27.31 -3.92 7.17
C ARG A 24 26.97 -3.67 5.71
N ASP A 25 25.69 -3.81 5.33
CA ASP A 25 25.27 -3.75 3.95
C ASP A 25 23.96 -2.93 3.81
N PRO A 26 23.94 -1.87 2.97
CA PRO A 26 22.75 -1.07 2.73
C PRO A 26 21.55 -1.83 2.14
N VAL A 27 21.78 -2.87 1.34
CA VAL A 27 20.71 -3.71 0.78
C VAL A 27 20.04 -4.49 1.90
N ASN A 28 20.83 -5.16 2.74
CA ASN A 28 20.33 -5.90 3.91
C ASN A 28 19.62 -4.98 4.92
N ARG A 29 19.97 -3.68 4.93
CA ARG A 29 19.33 -2.71 5.83
C ARG A 29 17.85 -2.53 5.53
N ARG A 30 17.46 -2.36 4.28
CA ARG A 30 16.07 -2.18 3.90
C ARG A 30 15.24 -3.43 4.19
N GLU A 31 15.78 -4.59 3.84
CA GLU A 31 15.14 -5.87 4.15
C GLU A 31 14.96 -6.06 5.65
N PHE A 32 15.96 -5.69 6.44
CA PHE A 32 15.88 -5.72 7.89
C PHE A 32 14.79 -4.76 8.42
N LEU A 33 14.75 -3.51 7.94
CA LEU A 33 13.75 -2.52 8.39
C LEU A 33 12.33 -3.01 8.10
N ALA A 34 12.10 -3.55 6.90
CA ALA A 34 10.83 -4.16 6.53
C ALA A 34 10.48 -5.35 7.43
N LEU A 35 11.42 -6.27 7.63
CA LEU A 35 11.21 -7.45 8.48
C LEU A 35 10.95 -7.08 9.94
N ALA A 36 11.75 -6.19 10.52
CA ALA A 36 11.60 -5.77 11.91
C ALA A 36 10.24 -5.08 12.14
N SER A 37 9.84 -4.21 11.22
CA SER A 37 8.54 -3.53 11.31
C SER A 37 7.36 -4.48 11.04
N ALA A 38 7.49 -5.45 10.13
CA ALA A 38 6.49 -6.51 9.95
C ALA A 38 6.25 -7.29 11.24
N PHE A 39 7.30 -7.55 12.03
CA PHE A 39 7.19 -8.14 13.38
C PHE A 39 6.80 -7.13 14.48
N GLY A 40 6.31 -5.96 14.14
CA GLY A 40 5.74 -4.97 15.06
C GLY A 40 6.77 -4.03 15.73
N ALA A 41 8.02 -3.98 15.28
CA ALA A 41 8.96 -2.95 15.73
C ALA A 41 8.51 -1.58 15.23
N THR A 42 8.69 -0.53 16.06
CA THR A 42 8.58 0.84 15.55
C THR A 42 9.78 1.18 14.67
N ALA A 43 9.65 2.15 13.75
CA ALA A 43 10.79 2.64 12.97
C ALA A 43 11.95 3.04 13.90
N THR A 44 11.69 3.77 14.97
CA THR A 44 12.70 4.15 15.98
C THR A 44 13.42 2.92 16.56
N THR A 45 12.68 1.87 16.90
CA THR A 45 13.27 0.62 17.42
C THR A 45 14.13 -0.06 16.35
N ALA A 46 13.63 -0.21 15.12
CA ALA A 46 14.33 -0.86 14.02
C ALA A 46 15.63 -0.12 13.68
N TYR A 47 15.58 1.21 13.53
CA TYR A 47 16.79 2.02 13.29
C TYR A 47 17.80 1.93 14.45
N ALA A 48 17.33 1.96 15.70
CA ALA A 48 18.21 1.82 16.86
C ALA A 48 18.93 0.47 16.90
N MET A 49 18.31 -0.61 16.43
CA MET A 49 18.94 -1.95 16.35
C MET A 49 20.15 -1.99 15.42
N ILE A 50 20.16 -1.15 14.39
CA ILE A 50 21.29 -1.04 13.44
C ILE A 50 22.21 0.15 13.76
N GLY A 51 21.97 0.83 14.88
CA GLY A 51 22.81 1.95 15.34
C GLY A 51 22.59 3.25 14.58
N MET A 52 21.43 3.44 13.99
CA MET A 52 21.06 4.65 13.24
C MET A 52 19.91 5.40 13.93
N ALA A 53 19.81 6.69 13.67
CA ALA A 53 18.63 7.47 14.02
C ALA A 53 17.52 7.23 13.00
N ALA A 54 16.27 7.07 13.45
CA ALA A 54 15.13 7.06 12.55
C ALA A 54 15.00 8.43 11.86
N PRO A 55 14.51 8.48 10.61
CA PRO A 55 14.22 9.73 9.93
C PRO A 55 13.28 10.60 10.78
N ALA A 56 13.62 11.88 10.90
CA ALA A 56 12.74 12.83 11.57
C ALA A 56 11.62 13.22 10.61
N HIS A 57 10.38 13.08 11.04
CA HIS A 57 9.25 13.69 10.32
C HIS A 57 9.36 15.20 10.50
N ALA A 58 9.54 15.89 9.40
CA ALA A 58 9.90 17.30 9.40
C ALA A 58 8.70 18.22 9.19
N ALA A 59 8.84 19.41 9.72
CA ALA A 59 8.35 20.70 9.25
C ALA A 59 6.90 21.08 9.55
N ALA A 60 6.77 22.41 9.76
CA ALA A 60 5.48 23.09 9.78
C ALA A 60 4.74 22.89 8.46
N HIS A 61 3.61 22.22 8.49
CA HIS A 61 2.75 22.03 7.33
C HIS A 61 1.95 23.30 7.07
N LYS A 62 1.78 23.66 5.79
CA LYS A 62 0.85 24.69 5.37
C LYS A 62 -0.53 24.05 5.22
N SER A 63 -1.56 24.72 5.74
CA SER A 63 -2.93 24.27 5.58
C SER A 63 -3.61 25.00 4.43
N GLY A 64 -4.51 24.31 3.76
CA GLY A 64 -5.31 24.84 2.65
C GLY A 64 -4.65 24.67 1.29
N GLY A 65 -5.37 25.09 0.27
CA GLY A 65 -4.93 25.11 -1.10
C GLY A 65 -5.13 23.80 -1.86
N THR A 66 -4.64 23.82 -3.10
CA THR A 66 -4.73 22.70 -4.05
C THR A 66 -3.33 22.15 -4.34
N VAL A 67 -3.20 20.83 -4.39
CA VAL A 67 -2.04 20.13 -4.94
C VAL A 67 -2.44 19.46 -6.25
N ARG A 68 -1.69 19.69 -7.30
CA ARG A 68 -1.89 19.14 -8.64
C ARG A 68 -0.76 18.17 -8.94
N MET A 69 -1.11 16.90 -9.10
CA MET A 69 -0.14 15.83 -9.36
C MET A 69 -0.36 15.27 -10.76
N GLN A 70 0.70 15.23 -11.56
CA GLN A 70 0.68 14.46 -12.81
C GLN A 70 0.60 12.98 -12.47
N MET A 71 -0.44 12.30 -12.96
CA MET A 71 -0.61 10.86 -12.83
C MET A 71 -1.68 10.38 -13.82
N GLU A 72 -1.50 9.19 -14.42
CA GLU A 72 -2.55 8.58 -15.25
C GLU A 72 -3.82 8.33 -14.42
N VAL A 73 -4.97 8.71 -14.97
CA VAL A 73 -6.29 8.50 -14.36
C VAL A 73 -6.98 7.32 -15.03
N ARG A 74 -7.03 6.22 -14.31
CA ARG A 74 -7.61 4.96 -14.79
C ARG A 74 -9.00 4.72 -14.20
N ALA A 75 -9.78 3.88 -14.86
CA ALA A 75 -11.12 3.50 -14.39
C ALA A 75 -11.03 2.86 -12.98
N LEU A 76 -11.88 3.32 -12.09
CA LEU A 76 -12.04 2.72 -10.76
C LEU A 76 -12.75 1.38 -10.88
N LYS A 77 -12.44 0.47 -10.00
CA LYS A 77 -13.00 -0.89 -9.94
C LYS A 77 -12.89 -1.44 -8.51
N ASP A 78 -13.30 -2.68 -8.30
CA ASP A 78 -13.15 -3.36 -7.01
C ASP A 78 -11.68 -3.32 -6.56
N PRO A 79 -11.36 -2.81 -5.36
CA PRO A 79 -9.98 -2.73 -4.87
C PRO A 79 -9.21 -4.04 -4.93
N ARG A 80 -9.87 -5.18 -4.66
CA ARG A 80 -9.25 -6.52 -4.74
C ARG A 80 -8.68 -6.84 -6.12
N THR A 81 -9.19 -6.15 -7.15
CA THR A 81 -8.81 -6.37 -8.55
C THR A 81 -7.89 -5.27 -9.10
N TYR A 82 -7.40 -4.36 -8.26
CA TYR A 82 -6.47 -3.32 -8.71
C TYR A 82 -5.21 -3.95 -9.31
N ASP A 83 -4.89 -3.53 -10.50
CA ASP A 83 -3.73 -3.94 -11.29
C ASP A 83 -2.72 -2.80 -11.46
N TRP A 84 -3.13 -1.58 -11.04
CA TRP A 84 -2.31 -0.37 -11.10
C TRP A 84 -2.44 0.45 -9.82
N SER A 85 -1.30 0.88 -9.27
CA SER A 85 -1.25 1.69 -8.06
C SER A 85 -1.88 3.09 -8.23
N GLN A 86 -1.95 3.61 -9.46
CA GLN A 86 -2.63 4.88 -9.76
C GLN A 86 -4.11 4.84 -9.38
N ILE A 87 -4.80 3.71 -9.59
CA ILE A 87 -6.20 3.54 -9.17
C ILE A 87 -6.30 3.69 -7.65
N ALA A 88 -5.42 2.99 -6.93
CA ALA A 88 -5.36 3.05 -5.48
C ALA A 88 -5.01 4.46 -4.97
N ASN A 89 -4.12 5.18 -5.63
CA ASN A 89 -3.75 6.53 -5.22
C ASN A 89 -4.93 7.49 -5.22
N ILE A 90 -5.86 7.34 -6.17
CA ILE A 90 -7.11 8.12 -6.20
C ILE A 90 -8.00 7.68 -5.03
N THR A 91 -8.24 6.38 -4.88
CA THR A 91 -9.19 5.87 -3.87
C THR A 91 -8.69 6.02 -2.44
N ARG A 92 -7.38 6.15 -2.20
CA ARG A 92 -6.78 6.42 -0.87
C ARG A 92 -7.30 7.68 -0.21
N GLY A 93 -7.93 8.58 -0.95
CA GLY A 93 -8.59 9.75 -0.37
C GLY A 93 -9.69 9.38 0.62
N TRP A 94 -10.42 8.29 0.35
CA TRP A 94 -11.54 7.84 1.22
C TRP A 94 -11.43 6.37 1.64
N LEU A 95 -10.81 5.48 0.86
CA LEU A 95 -10.57 4.08 1.24
C LEU A 95 -9.17 3.94 1.82
N GLU A 96 -9.07 3.70 3.11
CA GLU A 96 -7.79 3.56 3.79
C GLU A 96 -7.36 2.10 3.93
N TYR A 97 -6.21 1.88 4.56
CA TYR A 97 -5.52 0.60 4.66
C TYR A 97 -5.30 0.22 6.11
N LEU A 98 -5.09 -1.06 6.39
CA LEU A 98 -4.77 -1.54 7.74
C LEU A 98 -3.37 -1.09 8.17
N ALA A 99 -2.42 -1.06 7.26
CA ALA A 99 -1.05 -0.64 7.47
C ALA A 99 -0.54 0.18 6.27
N ILE A 100 0.51 0.94 6.47
CA ILE A 100 1.17 1.77 5.45
C ILE A 100 2.58 1.25 5.25
N TRP A 101 3.00 1.16 4.00
CA TRP A 101 4.39 0.91 3.62
C TRP A 101 5.11 2.24 3.42
N GLU A 102 6.07 2.51 4.28
CA GLU A 102 6.82 3.76 4.27
C GLU A 102 7.96 3.75 3.22
N ASN A 103 8.42 4.95 2.86
CA ASN A 103 9.49 5.12 1.87
C ASN A 103 10.81 4.47 2.27
N ASP A 104 11.07 4.30 3.56
CA ASP A 104 12.27 3.64 4.08
C ASP A 104 12.14 2.10 4.12
N GLY A 105 10.99 1.57 3.71
CA GLY A 105 10.67 0.15 3.69
C GLY A 105 10.02 -0.38 4.96
N THR A 106 9.81 0.47 5.98
CA THR A 106 9.10 0.06 7.20
C THR A 106 7.59 -0.01 7.01
N PHE A 107 6.90 -0.78 7.87
CA PHE A 107 5.45 -0.79 7.95
C PHE A 107 4.98 -0.03 9.19
N THR A 108 4.05 0.89 9.02
CA THR A 108 3.41 1.62 10.11
C THR A 108 1.92 1.31 10.19
N PRO A 109 1.33 1.26 11.40
CA PRO A 109 -0.09 1.06 11.55
C PRO A 109 -0.90 2.25 11.01
N ALA A 110 -2.04 1.94 10.35
CA ALA A 110 -3.04 2.92 9.93
C ALA A 110 -4.38 2.64 10.64
N LEU A 111 -5.31 1.93 9.98
CA LEU A 111 -6.56 1.48 10.62
C LEU A 111 -6.31 0.41 11.70
N LEU A 112 -5.19 -0.28 11.66
CA LEU A 112 -4.68 -0.95 12.85
C LEU A 112 -3.95 0.06 13.76
N GLU A 113 -4.02 -0.13 15.05
CA GLU A 113 -3.21 0.57 16.05
C GLU A 113 -1.86 -0.12 16.25
N SER A 114 -1.87 -1.45 16.17
CA SER A 114 -0.70 -2.32 16.27
C SER A 114 -1.04 -3.73 15.81
N TRP A 115 -0.03 -4.57 15.73
CA TRP A 115 -0.18 -6.02 15.54
C TRP A 115 0.90 -6.78 16.30
N GLU A 116 0.63 -8.04 16.55
CA GLU A 116 1.55 -8.99 17.13
C GLU A 116 1.62 -10.25 16.26
N ILE A 117 2.79 -10.82 16.16
CA ILE A 117 3.05 -12.05 15.41
C ILE A 117 3.82 -12.99 16.34
N ASN A 118 3.38 -14.24 16.45
CA ASN A 118 4.13 -15.23 17.20
C ASN A 118 5.46 -15.57 16.52
N GLU A 119 6.36 -16.22 17.23
CA GLU A 119 7.73 -16.52 16.75
C GLU A 119 7.73 -17.33 15.44
N ASP A 120 6.74 -18.21 15.27
CA ASP A 120 6.62 -19.10 14.11
C ASP A 120 5.85 -18.45 12.94
N ALA A 121 5.39 -17.20 13.08
CA ALA A 121 4.57 -16.48 12.09
C ALA A 121 3.33 -17.29 11.63
N THR A 122 2.71 -18.00 12.54
CA THR A 122 1.48 -18.78 12.34
C THR A 122 0.26 -18.17 13.02
N GLU A 123 0.45 -17.22 13.92
CA GLU A 123 -0.60 -16.50 14.61
C GLU A 123 -0.36 -14.99 14.54
N TYR A 124 -1.41 -14.24 14.22
CA TYR A 124 -1.44 -12.78 14.21
C TYR A 124 -2.54 -12.28 15.12
N VAL A 125 -2.24 -11.27 15.92
CA VAL A 125 -3.24 -10.48 16.65
C VAL A 125 -3.22 -9.08 16.06
N LEU A 126 -4.31 -8.66 15.45
CA LEU A 126 -4.48 -7.37 14.83
C LEU A 126 -5.30 -6.49 15.78
N ASN A 127 -4.69 -5.43 16.30
CA ASN A 127 -5.36 -4.46 17.19
C ASN A 127 -5.93 -3.34 16.32
N VAL A 128 -7.24 -3.29 16.20
CA VAL A 128 -7.98 -2.32 15.39
C VAL A 128 -8.03 -0.99 16.12
N ARG A 129 -7.75 0.10 15.41
CA ARG A 129 -7.71 1.45 15.98
C ARG A 129 -9.08 1.85 16.52
N LYS A 130 -9.07 2.35 17.76
CA LYS A 130 -10.28 2.84 18.45
C LYS A 130 -10.66 4.23 17.96
N GLY A 131 -11.96 4.53 17.98
CA GLY A 131 -12.49 5.85 17.64
C GLY A 131 -12.52 6.16 16.15
N VAL A 132 -12.18 5.20 15.28
CA VAL A 132 -12.37 5.35 13.83
C VAL A 132 -13.84 5.21 13.48
N THR A 133 -14.32 6.08 12.62
CA THR A 133 -15.67 5.99 12.03
C THR A 133 -15.57 6.02 10.51
N TRP A 134 -16.52 5.39 9.86
CA TRP A 134 -16.82 5.67 8.47
C TRP A 134 -17.35 7.10 8.32
N ASN A 135 -17.25 7.67 7.14
CA ASN A 135 -17.72 9.05 6.90
C ASN A 135 -19.25 9.19 6.90
N ASP A 136 -19.99 8.10 6.98
CA ASP A 136 -21.44 8.08 7.25
C ASP A 136 -21.77 8.11 8.75
N GLY A 137 -20.75 8.12 9.61
CA GLY A 137 -20.86 8.17 11.07
C GLY A 137 -20.94 6.81 11.74
N THR A 138 -20.97 5.69 11.01
CA THR A 138 -20.96 4.35 11.62
C THR A 138 -19.57 4.00 12.17
N PRO A 139 -19.48 3.24 13.29
CA PRO A 139 -18.19 2.84 13.85
C PRO A 139 -17.44 1.86 12.91
N PHE A 140 -16.14 2.03 12.80
CA PHE A 140 -15.23 1.06 12.21
C PHE A 140 -14.77 0.08 13.30
N THR A 141 -14.87 -1.22 13.06
CA THR A 141 -14.61 -2.24 14.07
C THR A 141 -13.81 -3.43 13.52
N ALA A 142 -13.47 -4.36 14.42
CA ALA A 142 -12.84 -5.63 14.06
C ALA A 142 -13.69 -6.49 13.10
N ASN A 143 -15.02 -6.32 13.09
CA ASN A 143 -15.88 -7.00 12.12
C ASN A 143 -15.61 -6.52 10.69
N ASP A 144 -15.36 -5.22 10.50
CA ASP A 144 -15.01 -4.67 9.20
C ASP A 144 -13.67 -5.21 8.71
N VAL A 145 -12.69 -5.29 9.60
CA VAL A 145 -11.37 -5.87 9.30
C VAL A 145 -11.50 -7.33 8.91
N ALA A 146 -12.18 -8.13 9.72
CA ALA A 146 -12.36 -9.56 9.45
C ALA A 146 -13.13 -9.80 8.14
N ARG A 147 -14.19 -9.02 7.87
CA ARG A 147 -14.96 -9.08 6.62
C ARG A 147 -14.09 -8.77 5.40
N ASN A 148 -13.27 -7.72 5.46
CA ASN A 148 -12.37 -7.38 4.36
C ASN A 148 -11.32 -8.47 4.12
N ILE A 149 -10.66 -8.98 5.17
CA ILE A 149 -9.69 -10.07 5.05
C ILE A 149 -10.35 -11.33 4.47
N THR A 150 -11.55 -11.66 4.91
CA THR A 150 -12.33 -12.78 4.35
C THR A 150 -12.64 -12.57 2.87
N GLY A 151 -13.04 -11.36 2.48
CA GLY A 151 -13.28 -11.00 1.08
C GLY A 151 -12.00 -11.03 0.21
N TRP A 152 -10.84 -10.75 0.79
CA TRP A 152 -9.56 -10.91 0.09
C TRP A 152 -9.22 -12.38 -0.19
N CYS A 153 -9.72 -13.30 0.64
CA CYS A 153 -9.51 -14.74 0.44
C CYS A 153 -10.44 -15.35 -0.62
N ASP A 154 -11.42 -14.61 -1.16
CA ASP A 154 -12.39 -15.13 -2.11
C ASP A 154 -11.82 -15.27 -3.52
N LYS A 155 -11.47 -16.49 -3.94
CA LYS A 155 -10.99 -16.80 -5.29
C LYS A 155 -12.10 -16.80 -6.36
N SER A 156 -13.37 -16.73 -5.98
CA SER A 156 -14.47 -16.65 -6.95
C SER A 156 -14.58 -15.28 -7.62
N VAL A 157 -13.97 -14.25 -7.01
CA VAL A 157 -13.88 -12.91 -7.59
C VAL A 157 -12.80 -12.91 -8.67
N GLU A 158 -13.23 -12.74 -9.91
CA GLU A 158 -12.32 -12.70 -11.06
C GLU A 158 -11.32 -11.55 -10.92
N GLY A 159 -10.03 -11.85 -11.10
CA GLY A 159 -8.97 -10.86 -10.97
C GLY A 159 -8.59 -10.48 -9.53
N ASN A 160 -9.12 -11.17 -8.51
CA ASN A 160 -8.75 -10.92 -7.13
C ASN A 160 -7.26 -11.17 -6.88
N SER A 161 -6.48 -10.09 -6.92
CA SER A 161 -5.03 -10.14 -6.67
C SER A 161 -4.67 -10.30 -5.20
N MET A 162 -5.62 -10.02 -4.28
CA MET A 162 -5.42 -10.21 -2.84
C MET A 162 -5.39 -11.69 -2.45
N ALA A 163 -6.10 -12.56 -3.17
CA ALA A 163 -6.10 -13.99 -2.90
C ALA A 163 -4.69 -14.62 -2.97
N GLY A 164 -3.82 -14.10 -3.85
CA GLY A 164 -2.41 -14.51 -3.90
C GLY A 164 -1.60 -14.09 -2.67
N ARG A 165 -1.90 -12.92 -2.10
CA ARG A 165 -1.22 -12.35 -0.92
C ARG A 165 -1.66 -13.01 0.39
N PHE A 166 -2.88 -13.53 0.42
CA PHE A 166 -3.50 -14.19 1.57
C PHE A 166 -3.68 -15.71 1.37
N ALA A 167 -2.91 -16.30 0.46
CA ALA A 167 -3.04 -17.70 0.09
C ALA A 167 -2.92 -18.69 1.26
N THR A 168 -2.22 -18.34 2.33
CA THR A 168 -2.13 -19.14 3.56
C THR A 168 -3.40 -19.19 4.39
N LEU A 169 -4.33 -18.26 4.18
CA LEU A 169 -5.64 -18.22 4.80
C LEU A 169 -6.75 -18.83 3.93
N ILE A 170 -6.41 -19.33 2.74
CA ILE A 170 -7.40 -19.87 1.79
C ILE A 170 -7.38 -21.38 1.81
N ASP A 171 -8.56 -21.97 1.96
CA ASP A 171 -8.79 -23.39 1.74
C ASP A 171 -8.73 -23.71 0.24
N GLU A 172 -7.89 -24.66 -0.16
CA GLU A 172 -7.62 -24.95 -1.56
C GLU A 172 -8.83 -25.58 -2.28
N ASP A 173 -9.67 -26.31 -1.56
CA ASP A 173 -10.82 -27.03 -2.12
C ASP A 173 -11.99 -26.05 -2.36
N SER A 174 -12.27 -25.18 -1.42
CA SER A 174 -13.38 -24.22 -1.52
C SER A 174 -12.99 -22.92 -2.25
N GLY A 175 -11.71 -22.53 -2.21
CA GLY A 175 -11.23 -21.24 -2.70
C GLY A 175 -11.68 -20.06 -1.83
N GLN A 176 -12.11 -20.32 -0.59
CA GLN A 176 -12.57 -19.36 0.39
C GLN A 176 -11.65 -19.33 1.61
N ALA A 177 -11.88 -18.39 2.53
CA ALA A 177 -11.12 -18.36 3.78
C ALA A 177 -11.30 -19.68 4.56
N ILE A 178 -10.21 -20.19 5.14
CA ILE A 178 -10.24 -21.37 6.03
C ILE A 178 -11.16 -21.08 7.20
N GLU A 179 -12.11 -21.99 7.48
CA GLU A 179 -13.04 -21.86 8.59
C GLU A 179 -12.30 -21.69 9.93
N GLY A 180 -12.65 -20.64 10.67
CA GLY A 180 -12.05 -20.33 11.97
C GLY A 180 -10.62 -19.72 11.89
N ALA A 181 -10.04 -19.56 10.72
CA ALA A 181 -8.72 -18.93 10.58
C ALA A 181 -8.75 -17.41 10.85
N ILE A 182 -9.88 -16.77 10.62
CA ILE A 182 -10.11 -15.34 10.87
C ILE A 182 -11.15 -15.23 11.98
N THR A 183 -10.77 -14.73 13.15
CA THR A 183 -11.64 -14.68 14.32
C THR A 183 -11.70 -13.27 14.89
N VAL A 184 -12.89 -12.75 15.06
CA VAL A 184 -13.14 -11.52 15.83
C VAL A 184 -13.15 -11.91 17.32
N VAL A 185 -12.21 -11.35 18.09
CA VAL A 185 -12.10 -11.59 19.53
C VAL A 185 -12.97 -10.63 20.32
N ASP A 186 -12.93 -9.36 19.92
CA ASP A 186 -13.76 -8.27 20.44
C ASP A 186 -13.87 -7.17 19.37
N ASP A 187 -14.53 -6.04 19.68
CA ASP A 187 -14.76 -4.95 18.72
C ASP A 187 -13.46 -4.33 18.13
N HIS A 188 -12.32 -4.59 18.75
CA HIS A 188 -11.02 -4.01 18.36
C HIS A 188 -9.91 -5.03 18.19
N THR A 189 -10.23 -6.32 18.14
CA THR A 189 -9.22 -7.37 18.04
C THR A 189 -9.62 -8.44 17.04
N VAL A 190 -8.79 -8.66 16.02
CA VAL A 190 -8.91 -9.78 15.08
C VAL A 190 -7.71 -10.71 15.28
N LYS A 191 -7.98 -12.01 15.41
CA LYS A 191 -6.93 -13.04 15.42
C LYS A 191 -6.94 -13.77 14.07
N LEU A 192 -5.74 -13.96 13.50
CA LEU A 192 -5.52 -14.83 12.35
C LEU A 192 -4.72 -16.05 12.80
N SER A 193 -5.18 -17.25 12.39
CA SER A 193 -4.52 -18.51 12.68
C SER A 193 -4.21 -19.24 11.38
N LEU A 194 -2.93 -19.43 11.07
CA LEU A 194 -2.45 -19.95 9.81
C LEU A 194 -2.01 -21.40 9.95
N PRO A 195 -2.25 -22.27 8.96
CA PRO A 195 -1.81 -23.66 8.98
C PRO A 195 -0.29 -23.82 8.78
N ARG A 196 0.40 -22.77 8.34
CA ARG A 196 1.84 -22.72 8.10
C ARG A 196 2.39 -21.30 8.26
N PRO A 197 3.69 -21.13 8.54
CA PRO A 197 4.31 -19.81 8.65
C PRO A 197 4.09 -18.93 7.42
N ASP A 198 3.76 -17.66 7.65
CA ASP A 198 3.68 -16.63 6.61
C ASP A 198 3.95 -15.25 7.19
N ILE A 199 5.06 -14.63 6.80
CA ILE A 199 5.47 -13.29 7.25
C ILE A 199 4.97 -12.19 6.30
N THR A 200 4.25 -12.55 5.24
CA THR A 200 3.88 -11.61 4.16
C THR A 200 2.52 -10.95 4.36
N LEU A 201 1.76 -11.31 5.40
CA LEU A 201 0.40 -10.79 5.60
C LEU A 201 0.40 -9.28 5.90
N ILE A 202 1.31 -8.78 6.74
CA ILE A 202 1.41 -7.33 7.01
C ILE A 202 1.80 -6.55 5.74
N PRO A 203 2.86 -6.94 5.00
CA PRO A 203 3.10 -6.39 3.66
C PRO A 203 1.88 -6.44 2.74
N GLY A 204 1.14 -7.55 2.73
CA GLY A 204 -0.08 -7.71 1.96
C GLY A 204 -1.19 -6.72 2.35
N MET A 205 -1.33 -6.40 3.65
CA MET A 205 -2.29 -5.41 4.16
C MET A 205 -1.92 -3.96 3.83
N ALA A 206 -0.67 -3.69 3.47
CA ALA A 206 -0.17 -2.38 3.08
C ALA A 206 -0.12 -2.18 1.56
N ASP A 207 -0.35 -3.24 0.77
CA ASP A 207 -0.26 -3.18 -0.68
C ASP A 207 -1.48 -2.49 -1.31
N TYR A 208 -1.31 -1.94 -2.49
CA TYR A 208 -2.30 -1.07 -3.14
C TYR A 208 -3.70 -1.68 -3.36
N PRO A 209 -3.89 -3.01 -3.49
CA PRO A 209 -5.24 -3.59 -3.59
C PRO A 209 -5.91 -3.83 -2.23
N ALA A 210 -5.20 -3.63 -1.11
CA ALA A 210 -5.69 -3.94 0.24
C ALA A 210 -6.53 -2.81 0.85
N ALA A 211 -7.23 -2.02 0.03
CA ALA A 211 -8.12 -0.98 0.54
C ALA A 211 -9.27 -1.60 1.33
N ILE A 212 -9.60 -0.98 2.45
CA ILE A 212 -10.70 -1.38 3.32
C ILE A 212 -11.99 -0.73 2.81
N VAL A 213 -12.99 -1.57 2.58
CA VAL A 213 -14.31 -1.16 2.07
C VAL A 213 -15.41 -1.39 3.11
N PRO A 214 -16.47 -0.55 3.13
CA PRO A 214 -17.60 -0.71 4.03
C PRO A 214 -18.44 -1.98 3.73
N GLU A 215 -19.33 -2.34 4.64
CA GLU A 215 -20.31 -3.36 4.37
C GLU A 215 -21.26 -2.92 3.24
N GLY A 216 -21.58 -3.83 2.32
CA GLY A 216 -22.42 -3.52 1.16
C GLY A 216 -21.73 -2.67 0.10
N PHE A 217 -20.39 -2.56 0.14
CA PHE A 217 -19.61 -1.86 -0.89
C PHE A 217 -19.90 -2.40 -2.29
N ASP A 218 -20.22 -1.47 -3.20
CA ASP A 218 -20.41 -1.75 -4.61
C ASP A 218 -19.42 -0.91 -5.43
N PRO A 219 -18.48 -1.53 -6.16
CA PRO A 219 -17.49 -0.81 -6.95
C PRO A 219 -18.10 0.00 -8.11
N GLU A 220 -19.31 -0.35 -8.59
CA GLU A 220 -19.98 0.39 -9.67
C GLU A 220 -20.56 1.72 -9.18
N THR A 221 -20.88 1.82 -7.89
CA THR A 221 -21.49 3.02 -7.30
C THR A 221 -20.56 3.75 -6.31
N MET A 222 -19.29 3.38 -6.25
CA MET A 222 -18.37 3.95 -5.26
C MET A 222 -18.15 5.48 -5.38
N LEU A 223 -18.38 6.07 -6.55
CA LEU A 223 -18.31 7.51 -6.75
C LEU A 223 -19.61 8.24 -6.35
N GLU A 224 -20.72 7.55 -6.44
CA GLU A 224 -22.04 8.08 -6.05
C GLU A 224 -22.26 7.94 -4.54
N ASN A 225 -21.66 6.89 -3.94
CA ASN A 225 -21.73 6.62 -2.52
C ASN A 225 -20.32 6.34 -1.95
N PRO A 226 -19.47 7.38 -1.84
CA PRO A 226 -18.06 7.24 -1.46
C PRO A 226 -17.90 7.06 0.06
N VAL A 227 -18.43 5.97 0.62
CA VAL A 227 -18.25 5.64 2.02
C VAL A 227 -16.83 5.09 2.26
N GLY A 228 -16.14 5.68 3.22
CA GLY A 228 -14.78 5.32 3.59
C GLY A 228 -14.38 5.93 4.93
N THR A 229 -13.21 5.60 5.42
CA THR A 229 -12.66 6.13 6.67
C THR A 229 -11.74 7.34 6.45
N GLY A 230 -11.40 7.64 5.20
CA GLY A 230 -10.42 8.67 4.84
C GLY A 230 -10.95 10.09 4.88
N ALA A 231 -10.02 11.03 4.77
CA ALA A 231 -10.28 12.46 5.00
C ALA A 231 -10.89 13.21 3.80
N TYR A 232 -10.92 12.57 2.63
CA TYR A 232 -11.34 13.20 1.38
C TYR A 232 -12.52 12.47 0.76
N LEU A 233 -13.21 13.18 -0.15
CA LEU A 233 -14.25 12.63 -1.01
C LEU A 233 -13.86 12.84 -2.47
N PRO A 234 -14.23 11.94 -3.39
CA PRO A 234 -14.12 12.17 -4.82
C PRO A 234 -15.14 13.23 -5.26
N GLU A 235 -14.67 14.31 -5.87
CA GLU A 235 -15.54 15.30 -6.52
C GLU A 235 -15.83 14.89 -7.97
N SER A 236 -14.80 14.40 -8.67
CA SER A 236 -14.94 13.87 -10.03
C SER A 236 -13.81 12.90 -10.37
N VAL A 237 -14.10 11.93 -11.24
CA VAL A 237 -13.09 11.06 -11.85
C VAL A 237 -13.44 10.91 -13.34
N GLU A 238 -12.61 11.51 -14.18
CA GLU A 238 -12.71 11.47 -15.65
C GLU A 238 -11.51 10.70 -16.18
N VAL A 239 -11.73 9.45 -16.58
CA VAL A 239 -10.67 8.52 -17.03
C VAL A 239 -9.89 9.12 -18.21
N GLY A 240 -8.56 9.11 -18.12
CA GLY A 240 -7.65 9.67 -19.11
C GLY A 240 -7.61 11.21 -19.12
N ILE A 241 -8.24 11.86 -18.13
CA ILE A 241 -8.29 13.33 -18.06
C ILE A 241 -7.87 13.81 -16.66
N LYS A 242 -8.72 13.61 -15.66
CA LYS A 242 -8.47 14.13 -14.32
C LYS A 242 -9.30 13.44 -13.25
N ALA A 243 -8.71 13.26 -12.05
CA ALA A 243 -9.45 12.94 -10.84
C ALA A 243 -9.26 14.04 -9.80
N VAL A 244 -10.33 14.36 -9.08
CA VAL A 244 -10.38 15.44 -8.10
C VAL A 244 -10.91 14.92 -6.79
N LEU A 245 -10.13 15.11 -5.74
CA LEU A 245 -10.51 14.83 -4.36
C LEU A 245 -10.63 16.14 -3.59
N VAL A 246 -11.65 16.25 -2.76
CA VAL A 246 -11.85 17.39 -1.86
C VAL A 246 -11.92 16.93 -0.42
N LYS A 247 -11.38 17.73 0.46
CA LYS A 247 -11.44 17.48 1.90
C LYS A 247 -12.90 17.37 2.35
N ASN A 248 -13.22 16.32 3.12
CA ASN A 248 -14.54 16.14 3.69
C ASN A 248 -14.70 16.98 4.97
N PRO A 249 -15.49 18.07 4.95
CA PRO A 249 -15.64 18.92 6.13
C PRO A 249 -16.55 18.30 7.21
N ASP A 250 -17.35 17.29 6.83
CA ASP A 250 -18.37 16.68 7.70
C ASP A 250 -17.84 15.41 8.39
N HIS A 251 -16.60 15.01 8.10
CA HIS A 251 -15.97 13.82 8.69
C HIS A 251 -14.80 14.20 9.59
N THR A 252 -14.84 13.72 10.84
CA THR A 252 -13.70 13.84 11.77
C THR A 252 -12.74 12.67 11.50
N TRP A 253 -11.71 12.95 10.69
CA TRP A 253 -10.74 11.94 10.33
C TRP A 253 -9.85 11.55 11.51
N TRP A 254 -9.76 10.27 11.82
CA TRP A 254 -8.95 9.71 12.91
C TRP A 254 -7.45 10.07 12.80
N GLY A 255 -6.94 10.21 11.58
CA GLY A 255 -5.54 10.53 11.32
C GLY A 255 -5.12 11.93 11.80
N THR A 256 -6.06 12.83 12.08
CA THR A 256 -5.77 14.15 12.63
C THR A 256 -5.00 14.09 13.95
N GLU A 257 -5.32 13.14 14.82
CA GLU A 257 -4.62 12.94 16.10
C GLU A 257 -3.25 12.27 15.93
N VAL A 258 -3.07 11.46 14.89
CA VAL A 258 -1.86 10.64 14.67
C VAL A 258 -0.85 11.35 13.79
N TYR A 259 -1.31 11.98 12.71
CA TYR A 259 -0.47 12.57 11.66
C TYR A 259 -0.60 14.10 11.60
N GLY A 260 -1.61 14.67 12.27
CA GLY A 260 -2.10 16.02 11.99
C GLY A 260 -2.88 16.06 10.66
N GLY A 261 -3.31 17.24 10.25
CA GLY A 261 -4.08 17.39 9.00
C GLY A 261 -5.55 16.97 9.10
N PRO A 262 -6.24 16.71 7.96
CA PRO A 262 -5.72 16.84 6.59
C PRO A 262 -5.37 18.29 6.25
N TYR A 263 -4.18 18.49 5.62
CA TYR A 263 -3.65 19.84 5.40
C TYR A 263 -4.14 20.46 4.09
N ILE A 264 -4.33 19.67 3.04
CA ILE A 264 -4.69 20.09 1.69
C ILE A 264 -6.21 20.14 1.57
N ASP A 265 -6.77 21.18 0.94
CA ASP A 265 -8.22 21.26 0.74
C ASP A 265 -8.66 20.47 -0.51
N ARG A 266 -7.78 20.42 -1.54
CA ARG A 266 -8.07 19.84 -2.84
C ARG A 266 -6.85 19.14 -3.42
N LEU A 267 -7.02 17.92 -3.92
CA LEU A 267 -6.00 17.15 -4.61
C LEU A 267 -6.50 16.84 -6.02
N GLU A 268 -5.71 17.20 -7.02
CA GLU A 268 -6.01 16.95 -8.42
C GLU A 268 -4.95 16.01 -9.01
N TYR A 269 -5.38 14.88 -9.55
CA TYR A 269 -4.56 14.04 -10.40
C TYR A 269 -4.87 14.38 -11.85
N ILE A 270 -3.87 14.82 -12.61
CA ILE A 270 -4.03 15.29 -13.99
C ILE A 270 -3.28 14.33 -14.91
N ASP A 271 -4.02 13.80 -15.89
CA ASP A 271 -3.50 12.85 -16.86
C ASP A 271 -2.99 13.55 -18.11
N TYR A 272 -1.67 13.58 -18.29
CA TYR A 272 -1.00 14.07 -19.50
C TYR A 272 -0.55 12.92 -20.43
N GLY A 273 -1.12 11.72 -20.25
CA GLY A 273 -0.70 10.51 -20.95
C GLY A 273 0.63 9.96 -20.40
N THR A 274 1.40 9.33 -21.26
CA THR A 274 2.64 8.61 -20.87
C THR A 274 3.92 9.24 -21.40
N ASP A 275 3.83 10.38 -22.11
CA ASP A 275 5.01 11.07 -22.65
C ASP A 275 5.60 12.02 -21.58
N PRO A 276 6.81 11.75 -21.06
CA PRO A 276 7.42 12.61 -20.05
C PRO A 276 7.70 14.05 -20.54
N SER A 277 7.76 14.28 -21.86
CA SER A 277 7.92 15.64 -22.39
C SER A 277 6.68 16.51 -22.07
N ALA A 278 5.47 15.91 -22.01
CA ALA A 278 4.28 16.61 -21.60
C ALA A 278 4.34 16.99 -20.11
N PHE A 279 4.96 16.16 -19.27
CA PHE A 279 5.11 16.45 -17.85
C PHE A 279 6.07 17.63 -17.61
N VAL A 280 7.18 17.70 -18.39
CA VAL A 280 8.11 18.84 -18.36
C VAL A 280 7.38 20.12 -18.76
N ALA A 281 6.64 20.09 -19.86
CA ALA A 281 5.90 21.27 -20.33
C ALA A 281 4.86 21.73 -19.30
N ALA A 282 4.14 20.81 -18.65
CA ALA A 282 3.18 21.13 -17.60
C ALA A 282 3.87 21.71 -16.34
N ALA A 283 5.06 21.21 -16.00
CA ALA A 283 5.85 21.72 -14.88
C ALA A 283 6.36 23.14 -15.17
N GLU A 284 6.90 23.41 -16.37
CA GLU A 284 7.35 24.73 -16.80
C GLU A 284 6.21 25.76 -16.88
N ALA A 285 4.99 25.28 -17.23
CA ALA A 285 3.77 26.12 -17.28
C ALA A 285 3.11 26.30 -15.89
N GLU A 286 3.71 25.76 -14.83
CA GLU A 286 3.13 25.75 -13.45
C GLU A 286 1.72 25.16 -13.40
N GLU A 287 1.43 24.17 -14.26
CA GLU A 287 0.14 23.46 -14.28
C GLU A 287 0.10 22.30 -13.28
N ILE A 288 1.26 21.81 -12.85
CA ILE A 288 1.41 20.74 -11.86
C ILE A 288 2.40 21.13 -10.76
N ASP A 289 2.21 20.54 -9.58
CA ASP A 289 3.06 20.76 -8.39
C ASP A 289 3.91 19.54 -8.06
N ALA A 290 3.56 18.37 -8.60
CA ALA A 290 4.26 17.11 -8.41
C ALA A 290 4.05 16.17 -9.60
N THR A 291 4.97 15.21 -9.78
CA THR A 291 4.81 14.08 -10.69
C THR A 291 4.68 12.78 -9.91
N TYR A 292 3.96 11.80 -10.47
CA TYR A 292 3.85 10.47 -9.87
C TYR A 292 5.19 9.73 -9.90
N SER A 293 5.84 9.71 -11.05
CA SER A 293 7.19 9.20 -11.22
C SER A 293 7.84 9.80 -12.44
N ILE A 294 9.16 9.98 -12.38
CA ILE A 294 10.00 10.37 -13.53
C ILE A 294 11.12 9.35 -13.64
N GLU A 295 11.41 8.93 -14.86
CA GLU A 295 12.42 7.91 -15.16
C GLU A 295 13.35 8.36 -16.27
N GLY A 296 14.51 7.70 -16.36
CA GLY A 296 15.47 7.90 -17.43
C GLY A 296 16.06 9.32 -17.47
N GLU A 297 16.29 9.84 -18.69
CA GLU A 297 16.92 11.14 -18.94
C GLU A 297 16.09 12.34 -18.44
N PHE A 298 14.79 12.16 -18.24
CA PHE A 298 13.90 13.21 -17.73
C PHE A 298 14.17 13.56 -16.27
N ILE A 299 14.83 12.70 -15.51
CA ILE A 299 15.30 13.00 -14.15
C ILE A 299 16.24 14.20 -14.18
N ASP A 300 17.19 14.20 -15.10
CA ASP A 300 18.15 15.32 -15.26
C ASP A 300 17.43 16.59 -15.69
N VAL A 301 16.43 16.49 -16.57
CA VAL A 301 15.63 17.63 -17.01
C VAL A 301 14.89 18.26 -15.83
N PHE A 302 14.15 17.47 -15.05
CA PHE A 302 13.42 17.96 -13.86
C PHE A 302 14.37 18.53 -12.79
N SER A 303 15.59 18.02 -12.67
CA SER A 303 16.59 18.54 -11.72
C SER A 303 17.05 19.96 -12.05
N THR A 304 16.84 20.43 -13.29
CA THR A 304 17.19 21.80 -13.73
C THR A 304 16.05 22.78 -13.61
N LEU A 305 14.82 22.32 -13.31
CA LEU A 305 13.66 23.20 -13.17
C LEU A 305 13.68 23.94 -11.83
N ASP A 306 13.54 25.25 -11.86
CA ASP A 306 13.50 26.07 -10.65
C ASP A 306 12.27 25.71 -9.81
N GLY A 307 12.45 25.58 -8.49
CA GLY A 307 11.39 25.28 -7.54
C GLY A 307 11.02 23.80 -7.40
N TRP A 308 11.58 22.92 -8.21
CA TRP A 308 11.38 21.47 -8.13
C TRP A 308 12.39 20.79 -7.20
N ASN A 309 11.91 19.82 -6.42
CA ASN A 309 12.75 18.99 -5.57
C ASN A 309 12.65 17.54 -6.03
N GLN A 310 13.79 16.89 -6.19
CA GLN A 310 13.87 15.48 -6.50
C GLN A 310 13.74 14.67 -5.21
N ASN A 311 12.83 13.68 -5.21
CA ASN A 311 12.72 12.69 -4.16
C ASN A 311 13.03 11.31 -4.74
N GLU A 312 14.20 10.78 -4.41
CA GLU A 312 14.65 9.46 -4.85
C GLU A 312 14.19 8.39 -3.84
N ILE A 313 13.41 7.43 -4.32
CA ILE A 313 12.91 6.33 -3.52
C ILE A 313 13.43 5.02 -4.10
N ALA A 314 14.19 4.26 -3.32
CA ALA A 314 14.56 2.91 -3.69
C ALA A 314 13.34 1.99 -3.50
N THR A 315 12.79 1.48 -4.59
CA THR A 315 11.64 0.57 -4.56
C THR A 315 12.07 -0.88 -4.76
N GLY A 316 11.18 -1.84 -4.48
CA GLY A 316 11.34 -3.24 -4.88
C GLY A 316 10.95 -3.49 -6.34
N ALA A 317 10.59 -2.46 -7.10
CA ALA A 317 10.23 -2.58 -8.49
C ALA A 317 11.43 -3.01 -9.34
N THR A 318 11.20 -3.96 -10.23
CA THR A 318 12.19 -4.45 -11.18
C THR A 318 11.64 -4.38 -12.59
N ILE A 319 12.50 -4.03 -13.53
CA ILE A 319 12.15 -4.16 -14.95
C ILE A 319 12.16 -5.64 -15.29
N VAL A 320 11.05 -6.14 -15.81
CA VAL A 320 10.90 -7.55 -16.16
C VAL A 320 10.44 -7.72 -17.61
N ILE A 321 10.98 -8.73 -18.27
CA ILE A 321 10.46 -9.24 -19.55
C ILE A 321 9.54 -10.40 -19.25
N ARG A 322 8.25 -10.27 -19.57
CA ARG A 322 7.22 -11.29 -19.35
C ARG A 322 6.74 -11.85 -20.69
N PRO A 323 7.40 -12.88 -21.25
CA PRO A 323 6.94 -13.50 -22.48
C PRO A 323 5.58 -14.16 -22.28
N ASN A 324 4.58 -13.81 -23.09
CA ASN A 324 3.30 -14.51 -23.08
C ASN A 324 3.48 -15.92 -23.66
N GLN A 325 3.45 -16.94 -22.81
CA GLN A 325 3.67 -18.33 -23.20
C GLN A 325 2.55 -18.91 -24.09
N LEU A 326 1.39 -18.28 -24.11
CA LEU A 326 0.24 -18.67 -24.93
C LEU A 326 0.17 -17.89 -26.26
N ALA A 327 1.05 -16.89 -26.47
CA ALA A 327 1.05 -16.13 -27.71
C ALA A 327 1.43 -17.01 -28.89
N GLU A 328 0.61 -16.97 -29.93
CA GLU A 328 0.86 -17.66 -31.20
C GLU A 328 1.46 -16.73 -32.25
N VAL A 329 2.50 -17.19 -32.92
CA VAL A 329 3.11 -16.51 -34.07
C VAL A 329 3.27 -17.58 -35.17
N ASP A 330 2.59 -17.40 -36.29
CA ASP A 330 2.56 -18.34 -37.41
C ASP A 330 2.19 -19.79 -36.99
N GLY A 331 1.19 -19.91 -36.11
CA GLY A 331 0.70 -21.20 -35.60
C GLY A 331 1.66 -21.89 -34.63
N LYS A 332 2.64 -21.19 -34.08
CA LYS A 332 3.60 -21.67 -33.08
C LYS A 332 3.52 -20.85 -31.83
N THR A 333 3.78 -21.47 -30.69
CA THR A 333 3.89 -20.82 -29.39
C THR A 333 5.36 -20.70 -28.96
N PRO A 334 6.14 -19.74 -29.52
CA PRO A 334 7.59 -19.70 -29.33
C PRO A 334 8.00 -19.51 -27.87
N TYR A 335 7.22 -18.76 -27.11
CA TYR A 335 7.50 -18.50 -25.70
C TYR A 335 7.09 -19.62 -24.75
N ALA A 336 6.35 -20.64 -25.23
CA ALA A 336 6.13 -21.86 -24.46
C ALA A 336 7.41 -22.70 -24.32
N ASP A 337 8.35 -22.56 -25.26
CA ASP A 337 9.66 -23.25 -25.20
C ASP A 337 10.59 -22.58 -24.19
N ALA A 338 11.01 -23.32 -23.17
CA ALA A 338 11.91 -22.85 -22.12
C ALA A 338 13.29 -22.40 -22.68
N ARG A 339 13.73 -22.95 -23.81
CA ARG A 339 15.00 -22.58 -24.45
C ARG A 339 14.92 -21.14 -25.01
N VAL A 340 13.77 -20.76 -25.57
CA VAL A 340 13.52 -19.40 -26.08
C VAL A 340 13.51 -18.41 -24.92
N ARG A 341 12.79 -18.72 -23.84
CA ARG A 341 12.77 -17.85 -22.66
C ARG A 341 14.15 -17.68 -22.02
N ARG A 342 14.93 -18.78 -21.97
CA ARG A 342 16.31 -18.75 -21.49
C ARG A 342 17.22 -17.91 -22.37
N ALA A 343 17.06 -18.01 -23.69
CA ALA A 343 17.84 -17.19 -24.64
C ALA A 343 17.54 -15.69 -24.44
N LEU A 344 16.27 -15.31 -24.23
CA LEU A 344 15.90 -13.94 -23.91
C LEU A 344 16.57 -13.47 -22.61
N ALA A 345 16.51 -14.27 -21.56
CA ALA A 345 17.16 -13.93 -20.29
C ALA A 345 18.69 -13.83 -20.35
N MET A 346 19.31 -14.44 -21.34
CA MET A 346 20.77 -14.35 -21.58
C MET A 346 21.16 -13.17 -22.48
N ALA A 347 20.20 -12.56 -23.16
CA ALA A 347 20.42 -11.43 -24.06
C ALA A 347 20.24 -10.06 -23.36
N VAL A 348 19.75 -10.05 -22.12
CA VAL A 348 19.59 -8.90 -21.23
C VAL A 348 20.66 -8.95 -20.15
#